data_232127b4b6e2297328041d52ff43b0d3
#
_entry.id   232127b4b6e2297328041d52ff43b0d3
#
_cell.length_a   1.000
_cell.length_b   1.000
_cell.length_c   1.000
_cell.angle_alpha   90.00
_cell.angle_beta   90.00
_cell.angle_gamma   90.00
#
_symmetry.space_group_name_H-M   'P 1'
#
loop_
_entity.id
_entity.type
_entity.pdbx_description
1 polymer ?
#
loop_
_entity_poly.entity_id
_entity_poly.type
_entity_poly.pdbx_seq_one_letter_code
_entity_poly.pdbx_strand_id
1 'polypeptide(L)'
;MNLFKPDRLITFPADDPQLVKQLQNDTKVYLAKSGDHRYADGWAFAKMLALIIACLFCYLLVLSQSQWELYLLWYLAMMFCAMLLAVNVVHDASHDAFLRGKKANAWLNRLVAFPIGLDPDCWRVRHVRFHHGFTNIEFYDPDTAENGILRQTPWQRWQPFMRQQHRYWPLVAALTFPWYIWVVDWLDRAGVTPVTRHLALRGFAGWGYFLAGKLAHCALCLILPWLMTEFGFMTILLTYLLSQLLASLIFVMLIIGTHWAKGHTQLPPEEGKMAVGRLAHTFATTFDWTPQPAWLGYWLGGINLHLTHHLFPHWHHRHYPALSRIIAQIASQQGLDYQLLTLADLLRLQQQFLRRMGEKPID
;
A
#
# COMPACT_ATOMS: atom_id res chain seq x y z
N MET A 1 -18.60 6.38 12.62
CA MET A 1 -17.56 5.71 11.82
C MET A 1 -17.80 4.22 11.85
N ASN A 2 -18.25 3.63 10.77
CA ASN A 2 -18.24 2.17 10.63
C ASN A 2 -16.83 1.76 10.27
N LEU A 3 -15.99 1.53 11.28
CA LEU A 3 -14.69 0.89 11.10
C LEU A 3 -14.92 -0.46 10.42
N PHE A 4 -13.98 -0.93 9.60
CA PHE A 4 -14.09 -2.25 9.02
C PHE A 4 -14.29 -3.28 10.16
N LYS A 5 -15.36 -4.06 10.04
CA LYS A 5 -15.78 -5.02 11.09
C LYS A 5 -16.25 -6.29 10.40
N PRO A 6 -15.32 -7.18 10.02
CA PRO A 6 -15.73 -8.50 9.54
C PRO A 6 -16.55 -9.20 10.63
N ASP A 7 -17.83 -9.40 10.35
CA ASP A 7 -18.81 -9.96 11.28
C ASP A 7 -18.93 -11.48 11.15
N ARG A 8 -18.55 -12.03 10.00
CA ARG A 8 -18.62 -13.45 9.70
C ARG A 8 -17.41 -13.91 8.87
N LEU A 9 -17.23 -15.21 8.73
CA LEU A 9 -16.23 -15.78 7.83
C LEU A 9 -16.75 -15.74 6.40
N ILE A 10 -15.98 -15.11 5.50
CA ILE A 10 -16.21 -15.16 4.05
C ILE A 10 -15.26 -16.18 3.41
N THR A 11 -15.79 -17.01 2.55
CA THR A 11 -15.04 -18.00 1.78
C THR A 11 -15.25 -17.79 0.29
N PHE A 12 -14.19 -18.03 -0.49
CA PHE A 12 -14.28 -18.05 -1.95
C PHE A 12 -14.47 -19.52 -2.40
N PRO A 13 -15.30 -19.78 -3.43
CA PRO A 13 -15.31 -21.09 -4.05
C PRO A 13 -13.96 -21.38 -4.69
N ALA A 14 -13.72 -22.65 -4.99
CA ALA A 14 -12.52 -23.05 -5.72
C ALA A 14 -12.48 -22.37 -7.09
N ASP A 15 -11.31 -21.85 -7.44
CA ASP A 15 -11.04 -21.34 -8.78
C ASP A 15 -10.98 -22.50 -9.79
N ASP A 16 -11.08 -22.19 -11.08
CA ASP A 16 -10.92 -23.18 -12.15
C ASP A 16 -9.56 -23.91 -11.99
N PRO A 17 -9.57 -25.24 -11.79
CA PRO A 17 -8.34 -26.01 -11.60
C PRO A 17 -7.38 -25.94 -12.79
N GLN A 18 -7.89 -25.76 -14.02
CA GLN A 18 -7.06 -25.66 -15.22
C GLN A 18 -6.32 -24.33 -15.25
N LEU A 19 -7.00 -23.22 -14.93
CA LEU A 19 -6.42 -21.90 -14.83
C LEU A 19 -5.35 -21.84 -13.73
N VAL A 20 -5.66 -22.37 -12.55
CA VAL A 20 -4.69 -22.43 -11.42
C VAL A 20 -3.44 -23.22 -11.83
N LYS A 21 -3.63 -24.40 -12.44
CA LYS A 21 -2.53 -25.25 -12.90
C LYS A 21 -1.68 -24.58 -13.98
N GLN A 22 -2.32 -23.89 -14.93
CA GLN A 22 -1.62 -23.16 -15.99
C GLN A 22 -0.75 -22.03 -15.39
N LEU A 23 -1.32 -21.18 -14.53
CA LEU A 23 -0.57 -20.12 -13.82
C LEU A 23 0.63 -20.68 -13.05
N GLN A 24 0.43 -21.78 -12.32
CA GLN A 24 1.50 -22.42 -11.55
C GLN A 24 2.59 -23.02 -12.44
N ASN A 25 2.22 -23.65 -13.56
CA ASN A 25 3.19 -24.26 -14.48
C ASN A 25 4.02 -23.19 -15.20
N ASP A 26 3.38 -22.17 -15.76
CA ASP A 26 4.06 -21.14 -16.54
C ASP A 26 5.03 -20.34 -15.65
N THR A 27 4.66 -20.06 -14.40
CA THR A 27 5.56 -19.41 -13.42
C THR A 27 6.71 -20.32 -12.99
N LYS A 28 6.49 -21.64 -12.83
CA LYS A 28 7.58 -22.60 -12.56
C LYS A 28 8.54 -22.70 -13.76
N VAL A 29 8.02 -22.76 -14.98
CA VAL A 29 8.81 -22.76 -16.21
C VAL A 29 9.64 -21.48 -16.33
N TYR A 30 9.06 -20.32 -16.00
CA TYR A 30 9.77 -19.05 -15.95
C TYR A 30 10.97 -19.10 -15.00
N LEU A 31 10.79 -19.54 -13.75
CA LEU A 31 11.89 -19.65 -12.76
C LEU A 31 12.95 -20.68 -13.21
N ALA A 32 12.52 -21.83 -13.72
CA ALA A 32 13.43 -22.89 -14.15
C ALA A 32 14.33 -22.44 -15.33
N LYS A 33 13.75 -21.72 -16.31
CA LYS A 33 14.49 -21.17 -17.44
C LYS A 33 15.53 -20.12 -17.04
N SER A 34 15.23 -19.33 -16.00
CA SER A 34 16.16 -18.31 -15.52
C SER A 34 17.14 -18.82 -14.47
N GLY A 35 17.01 -20.07 -13.98
CA GLY A 35 17.81 -20.60 -12.89
C GLY A 35 17.65 -19.79 -11.59
N ASP A 36 16.50 -19.16 -11.39
CA ASP A 36 16.27 -18.13 -10.38
C ASP A 36 15.30 -18.58 -9.27
N HIS A 37 15.07 -17.73 -8.31
CA HIS A 37 14.17 -17.91 -7.19
C HIS A 37 13.25 -16.70 -7.01
N ARG A 38 12.10 -16.87 -6.39
CA ARG A 38 11.04 -15.84 -6.24
C ARG A 38 11.37 -14.68 -5.28
N TYR A 39 12.50 -14.68 -4.61
CA TYR A 39 12.89 -13.70 -3.60
C TYR A 39 13.78 -12.59 -4.18
N ALA A 40 14.19 -11.63 -3.34
CA ALA A 40 15.15 -10.59 -3.70
C ALA A 40 16.49 -11.19 -4.15
N ASP A 41 17.09 -10.57 -5.15
CA ASP A 41 18.43 -10.87 -5.65
C ASP A 41 19.45 -9.82 -5.21
N GLY A 42 20.71 -9.95 -5.66
CA GLY A 42 21.76 -8.99 -5.33
C GLY A 42 21.44 -7.56 -5.75
N TRP A 43 20.73 -7.37 -6.88
CA TRP A 43 20.32 -6.04 -7.33
C TRP A 43 19.24 -5.42 -6.46
N ALA A 44 18.29 -6.21 -5.95
CA ALA A 44 17.29 -5.74 -4.99
C ALA A 44 17.95 -5.32 -3.66
N PHE A 45 18.95 -6.07 -3.19
CA PHE A 45 19.75 -5.67 -2.02
C PHE A 45 20.55 -4.40 -2.26
N ALA A 46 21.19 -4.27 -3.44
CA ALA A 46 21.92 -3.05 -3.81
C ALA A 46 21.00 -1.84 -3.88
N LYS A 47 19.78 -1.99 -4.43
CA LYS A 47 18.74 -0.93 -4.44
C LYS A 47 18.32 -0.56 -3.02
N MET A 48 18.05 -1.52 -2.15
CA MET A 48 17.73 -1.28 -0.74
C MET A 48 18.84 -0.47 -0.06
N LEU A 49 20.10 -0.88 -0.23
CA LEU A 49 21.24 -0.19 0.37
C LEU A 49 21.40 1.22 -0.18
N ALA A 50 21.26 1.40 -1.50
CA ALA A 50 21.33 2.71 -2.14
C ALA A 50 20.23 3.65 -1.61
N LEU A 51 19.00 3.16 -1.42
CA LEU A 51 17.91 3.94 -0.84
C LEU A 51 18.16 4.29 0.63
N ILE A 52 18.72 3.38 1.42
CA ILE A 52 19.12 3.66 2.81
C ILE A 52 20.20 4.74 2.85
N ILE A 53 21.25 4.60 2.04
CA ILE A 53 22.34 5.59 1.95
C ILE A 53 21.78 6.95 1.50
N ALA A 54 20.94 6.99 0.47
CA ALA A 54 20.34 8.23 0.00
C ALA A 54 19.46 8.89 1.08
N CYS A 55 18.66 8.12 1.82
CA CYS A 55 17.85 8.61 2.92
C CYS A 55 18.71 9.21 4.05
N LEU A 56 19.76 8.50 4.47
CA LEU A 56 20.70 8.97 5.48
C LEU A 56 21.47 10.20 5.01
N PHE A 57 21.92 10.23 3.76
CA PHE A 57 22.60 11.39 3.16
C PHE A 57 21.69 12.62 3.16
N CYS A 58 20.45 12.49 2.68
CA CYS A 58 19.46 13.57 2.75
C CYS A 58 19.23 14.02 4.19
N TYR A 59 19.14 13.09 5.13
CA TYR A 59 18.96 13.42 6.55
C TYR A 59 20.14 14.22 7.14
N LEU A 60 21.38 13.83 6.83
CA LEU A 60 22.57 14.60 7.25
C LEU A 60 22.56 16.00 6.65
N LEU A 61 22.13 16.14 5.40
CA LEU A 61 21.96 17.45 4.79
C LEU A 61 20.85 18.27 5.47
N VAL A 62 19.73 17.66 5.86
CA VAL A 62 18.69 18.33 6.67
C VAL A 62 19.29 18.92 7.93
N LEU A 63 20.09 18.14 8.68
CA LEU A 63 20.67 18.58 9.95
C LEU A 63 21.76 19.65 9.82
N SER A 64 22.31 19.85 8.63
CA SER A 64 23.41 20.80 8.35
C SER A 64 22.96 22.13 7.73
N GLN A 65 21.65 22.27 7.43
CA GLN A 65 21.17 23.47 6.71
C GLN A 65 20.90 24.65 7.65
N SER A 66 21.28 25.83 7.18
CA SER A 66 20.89 27.14 7.76
C SER A 66 19.90 27.90 6.84
N GLN A 67 19.77 27.50 5.57
CA GLN A 67 18.83 28.08 4.60
C GLN A 67 17.55 27.26 4.55
N TRP A 68 16.40 27.90 4.73
CA TRP A 68 15.10 27.22 4.82
C TRP A 68 14.73 26.45 3.54
N GLU A 69 15.00 27.01 2.36
CA GLU A 69 14.68 26.39 1.08
C GLU A 69 15.44 25.07 0.86
N LEU A 70 16.72 25.04 1.25
CA LEU A 70 17.54 23.83 1.18
C LEU A 70 17.14 22.83 2.27
N TYR A 71 16.80 23.29 3.47
CA TYR A 71 16.24 22.46 4.52
C TYR A 71 14.97 21.74 4.04
N LEU A 72 14.01 22.50 3.49
CA LEU A 72 12.78 21.94 2.92
C LEU A 72 13.06 20.94 1.80
N LEU A 73 13.94 21.29 0.86
CA LEU A 73 14.31 20.42 -0.26
C LEU A 73 14.86 19.06 0.22
N TRP A 74 15.83 19.09 1.13
CA TRP A 74 16.43 17.85 1.63
C TRP A 74 15.49 17.06 2.53
N TYR A 75 14.62 17.74 3.27
CA TYR A 75 13.58 17.07 4.06
C TYR A 75 12.58 16.34 3.17
N LEU A 76 12.12 16.96 2.10
CA LEU A 76 11.26 16.33 1.10
C LEU A 76 11.96 15.15 0.41
N ALA A 77 13.22 15.29 0.04
CA ALA A 77 14.03 14.23 -0.56
C ALA A 77 14.19 13.02 0.39
N MET A 78 14.49 13.28 1.67
CA MET A 78 14.56 12.26 2.72
C MET A 78 13.23 11.50 2.85
N MET A 79 12.11 12.20 2.93
CA MET A 79 10.79 11.58 3.04
C MET A 79 10.41 10.78 1.80
N PHE A 80 10.81 11.26 0.63
CA PHE A 80 10.63 10.52 -0.62
C PHE A 80 11.46 9.22 -0.64
N CYS A 81 12.72 9.26 -0.19
CA CYS A 81 13.54 8.05 -0.03
C CYS A 81 12.92 7.07 0.97
N ALA A 82 12.38 7.56 2.10
CA ALA A 82 11.69 6.73 3.08
C ALA A 82 10.43 6.07 2.49
N MET A 83 9.65 6.80 1.67
CA MET A 83 8.52 6.25 0.93
C MET A 83 8.98 5.17 -0.07
N LEU A 84 10.07 5.39 -0.80
CA LEU A 84 10.63 4.38 -1.70
C LEU A 84 11.11 3.14 -0.94
N LEU A 85 11.69 3.27 0.25
CA LEU A 85 12.01 2.14 1.12
C LEU A 85 10.76 1.39 1.57
N ALA A 86 9.69 2.10 1.90
CA ALA A 86 8.42 1.47 2.27
C ALA A 86 7.87 0.61 1.13
N VAL A 87 7.79 1.12 -0.09
CA VAL A 87 7.23 0.37 -1.23
C VAL A 87 8.16 -0.72 -1.78
N ASN A 88 9.49 -0.57 -1.67
CA ASN A 88 10.45 -1.53 -2.22
C ASN A 88 10.88 -2.62 -1.23
N VAL A 89 10.81 -2.35 0.08
CA VAL A 89 11.33 -3.27 1.10
C VAL A 89 10.27 -3.67 2.11
N VAL A 90 9.62 -2.69 2.77
CA VAL A 90 8.61 -2.96 3.80
C VAL A 90 7.42 -3.72 3.20
N HIS A 91 6.97 -3.33 2.02
CA HIS A 91 5.88 -3.98 1.30
C HIS A 91 6.19 -5.46 1.01
N ASP A 92 7.29 -5.77 0.33
CA ASP A 92 7.66 -7.15 -0.01
C ASP A 92 7.99 -7.99 1.23
N ALA A 93 8.65 -7.41 2.23
CA ALA A 93 8.93 -8.10 3.49
C ALA A 93 7.63 -8.45 4.25
N SER A 94 6.59 -7.61 4.15
CA SER A 94 5.28 -7.90 4.74
C SER A 94 4.60 -9.12 4.12
N HIS A 95 4.86 -9.39 2.85
CA HIS A 95 4.37 -10.55 2.09
C HIS A 95 5.28 -11.79 2.17
N ASP A 96 6.32 -11.77 2.99
CA ASP A 96 7.35 -12.82 3.05
C ASP A 96 8.04 -13.05 1.68
N ALA A 97 8.16 -12.00 0.87
CA ALA A 97 8.66 -12.04 -0.51
C ALA A 97 10.11 -11.52 -0.66
N PHE A 98 10.63 -10.74 0.29
CA PHE A 98 11.98 -10.19 0.19
C PHE A 98 13.04 -11.25 0.54
N LEU A 99 12.97 -11.85 1.72
CA LEU A 99 13.88 -12.89 2.20
C LEU A 99 13.21 -14.27 2.17
N ARG A 100 14.01 -15.36 2.16
CA ARG A 100 13.48 -16.73 2.17
C ARG A 100 12.78 -17.09 3.47
N GLY A 101 13.23 -16.52 4.60
CA GLY A 101 12.71 -16.85 5.92
C GLY A 101 11.62 -15.87 6.39
N LYS A 102 10.46 -16.38 6.84
CA LYS A 102 9.36 -15.55 7.38
C LYS A 102 9.79 -14.69 8.57
N LYS A 103 10.55 -15.26 9.51
CA LYS A 103 11.07 -14.50 10.67
C LYS A 103 12.03 -13.39 10.23
N ALA A 104 12.90 -13.66 9.23
CA ALA A 104 13.82 -12.68 8.69
C ALA A 104 13.08 -11.53 7.99
N ASN A 105 12.03 -11.82 7.21
CA ASN A 105 11.16 -10.78 6.63
C ASN A 105 10.48 -9.95 7.71
N ALA A 106 9.95 -10.56 8.77
CA ALA A 106 9.33 -9.84 9.87
C ALA A 106 10.30 -8.87 10.57
N TRP A 107 11.55 -9.29 10.77
CA TRP A 107 12.58 -8.41 11.33
C TRP A 107 13.01 -7.31 10.35
N LEU A 108 13.23 -7.65 9.09
CA LEU A 108 13.56 -6.65 8.05
C LEU A 108 12.46 -5.57 7.96
N ASN A 109 11.20 -6.01 7.92
CA ASN A 109 10.04 -5.12 7.92
C ASN A 109 10.07 -4.16 9.11
N ARG A 110 10.29 -4.69 10.33
CA ARG A 110 10.36 -3.87 11.55
C ARG A 110 11.54 -2.90 11.55
N LEU A 111 12.72 -3.34 11.10
CA LEU A 111 13.91 -2.50 11.07
C LEU A 111 13.76 -1.32 10.10
N VAL A 112 13.24 -1.58 8.90
CA VAL A 112 13.08 -0.52 7.88
C VAL A 112 11.91 0.41 8.21
N ALA A 113 10.80 -0.12 8.74
CA ALA A 113 9.64 0.70 9.11
C ALA A 113 9.82 1.50 10.40
N PHE A 114 10.75 1.10 11.28
CA PHE A 114 10.95 1.71 12.60
C PHE A 114 11.13 3.25 12.54
N PRO A 115 12.03 3.81 11.70
CA PRO A 115 12.20 5.27 11.60
C PRO A 115 11.06 5.95 10.81
N ILE A 116 10.26 5.21 10.04
CA ILE A 116 9.16 5.77 9.24
C ILE A 116 7.97 6.14 10.13
N GLY A 117 7.85 5.52 11.31
CA GLY A 117 6.78 5.79 12.27
C GLY A 117 5.50 4.97 12.04
N LEU A 118 5.40 4.18 10.97
CA LEU A 118 4.33 3.23 10.73
C LEU A 118 4.55 1.98 11.59
N ASP A 119 3.48 1.43 12.19
CA ASP A 119 3.56 0.12 12.83
C ASP A 119 3.52 -1.01 11.78
N PRO A 120 4.64 -1.71 11.52
CA PRO A 120 4.71 -2.70 10.46
C PRO A 120 3.88 -3.95 10.74
N ASP A 121 3.65 -4.31 12.00
CA ASP A 121 2.82 -5.46 12.36
C ASP A 121 1.33 -5.13 12.15
N CYS A 122 0.87 -3.94 12.51
CA CYS A 122 -0.49 -3.47 12.24
C CYS A 122 -0.73 -3.37 10.73
N TRP A 123 0.19 -2.70 10.02
CA TRP A 123 0.07 -2.55 8.58
C TRP A 123 0.06 -3.88 7.84
N ARG A 124 0.95 -4.83 8.21
CA ARG A 124 0.96 -6.18 7.64
C ARG A 124 -0.39 -6.89 7.79
N VAL A 125 -1.01 -6.81 8.97
CA VAL A 125 -2.32 -7.44 9.20
C VAL A 125 -3.40 -6.77 8.35
N ARG A 126 -3.43 -5.42 8.29
CA ARG A 126 -4.37 -4.69 7.44
C ARG A 126 -4.21 -5.09 5.98
N HIS A 127 -2.99 -4.98 5.48
CA HIS A 127 -2.68 -5.17 4.06
C HIS A 127 -2.76 -6.63 3.64
N VAL A 128 -2.02 -7.53 4.29
CA VAL A 128 -1.91 -8.92 3.83
C VAL A 128 -3.14 -9.75 4.20
N ARG A 129 -3.69 -9.57 5.43
CA ARG A 129 -4.80 -10.40 5.86
C ARG A 129 -6.15 -9.89 5.40
N PHE A 130 -6.40 -8.58 5.54
CA PHE A 130 -7.72 -8.02 5.26
C PHE A 130 -7.82 -7.50 3.83
N HIS A 131 -6.95 -6.59 3.40
CA HIS A 131 -7.00 -6.04 2.05
C HIS A 131 -6.82 -7.12 0.97
N HIS A 132 -5.71 -7.87 0.97
CA HIS A 132 -5.52 -8.99 0.03
C HIS A 132 -6.53 -10.12 0.21
N GLY A 133 -7.00 -10.32 1.44
CA GLY A 133 -7.99 -11.35 1.74
C GLY A 133 -9.37 -11.05 1.15
N PHE A 134 -9.74 -9.76 1.09
CA PHE A 134 -11.12 -9.30 0.87
C PHE A 134 -11.18 -8.00 0.07
N THR A 135 -10.34 -7.86 -0.93
CA THR A 135 -10.22 -6.63 -1.75
C THR A 135 -11.58 -6.12 -2.22
N ASN A 136 -11.88 -4.85 -1.96
CA ASN A 136 -13.13 -4.17 -2.33
C ASN A 136 -14.42 -4.82 -1.80
N ILE A 137 -14.35 -5.62 -0.73
CA ILE A 137 -15.56 -6.14 -0.05
C ILE A 137 -15.89 -5.22 1.12
N GLU A 138 -17.08 -4.63 1.10
CA GLU A 138 -17.56 -3.71 2.14
C GLU A 138 -17.46 -4.36 3.53
N PHE A 139 -17.06 -3.62 4.56
CA PHE A 139 -16.77 -4.02 5.94
C PHE A 139 -15.57 -4.94 6.16
N TYR A 140 -14.97 -5.53 5.12
CA TYR A 140 -13.87 -6.47 5.22
C TYR A 140 -12.53 -5.89 4.74
N ASP A 141 -12.57 -5.03 3.71
CA ASP A 141 -11.40 -4.33 3.23
C ASP A 141 -11.21 -3.01 4.00
N PRO A 142 -10.11 -2.85 4.76
CA PRO A 142 -9.86 -1.61 5.49
C PRO A 142 -9.65 -0.39 4.57
N ASP A 143 -9.25 -0.62 3.31
CA ASP A 143 -8.97 0.46 2.36
C ASP A 143 -10.25 1.05 1.77
N THR A 144 -11.37 0.30 1.83
CA THR A 144 -12.71 0.78 1.48
C THR A 144 -13.56 1.15 2.69
N ALA A 145 -12.98 1.17 3.90
CA ALA A 145 -13.72 1.50 5.11
C ALA A 145 -14.34 2.91 5.05
N GLU A 146 -15.59 3.04 5.52
CA GLU A 146 -16.31 4.31 5.54
C GLU A 146 -15.57 5.35 6.39
N ASN A 147 -15.09 6.42 5.75
CA ASN A 147 -14.37 7.51 6.42
C ASN A 147 -15.22 8.78 6.63
N GLY A 148 -16.45 8.81 6.10
CA GLY A 148 -17.38 9.94 6.22
C GLY A 148 -17.04 11.15 5.33
N ILE A 149 -15.93 11.10 4.57
CA ILE A 149 -15.46 12.19 3.71
C ILE A 149 -15.53 11.81 2.24
N LEU A 150 -15.12 10.59 1.89
CA LEU A 150 -15.24 10.01 0.55
C LEU A 150 -16.21 8.83 0.61
N ARG A 151 -17.13 8.78 -0.33
CA ARG A 151 -17.96 7.61 -0.56
C ARG A 151 -17.27 6.73 -1.61
N GLN A 152 -16.90 5.53 -1.21
CA GLN A 152 -16.11 4.59 -2.01
C GLN A 152 -16.95 3.40 -2.49
N THR A 153 -18.12 3.19 -1.87
CA THR A 153 -19.04 2.13 -2.26
C THR A 153 -20.48 2.64 -2.30
N PRO A 154 -21.38 1.98 -3.05
CA PRO A 154 -22.77 2.38 -3.13
C PRO A 154 -23.52 2.30 -1.80
N TRP A 155 -23.04 1.51 -0.85
CA TRP A 155 -23.70 1.24 0.45
C TRP A 155 -23.28 2.20 1.57
N GLN A 156 -22.21 2.98 1.35
CA GLN A 156 -21.77 3.99 2.32
C GLN A 156 -22.71 5.18 2.32
N ARG A 157 -22.84 5.81 3.51
CA ARG A 157 -23.71 6.96 3.69
C ARG A 157 -23.27 8.11 2.76
N TRP A 158 -24.22 8.62 1.98
CA TRP A 158 -24.01 9.77 1.11
C TRP A 158 -24.25 11.09 1.86
N GLN A 159 -23.46 12.10 1.54
CA GLN A 159 -23.62 13.47 2.03
C GLN A 159 -23.56 14.45 0.84
N PRO A 160 -24.27 15.61 0.88
CA PRO A 160 -24.35 16.53 -0.25
C PRO A 160 -23.00 17.03 -0.79
N PHE A 161 -22.00 17.23 0.09
CA PHE A 161 -20.66 17.66 -0.31
C PHE A 161 -19.90 16.60 -1.13
N MET A 162 -20.24 15.33 -0.99
CA MET A 162 -19.61 14.23 -1.72
C MET A 162 -19.84 14.29 -3.23
N ARG A 163 -20.80 15.09 -3.70
CA ARG A 163 -20.94 15.42 -5.15
C ARG A 163 -19.66 15.98 -5.73
N GLN A 164 -18.83 16.63 -4.94
CA GLN A 164 -17.59 17.24 -5.37
C GLN A 164 -16.36 16.39 -4.99
N GLN A 165 -16.52 15.16 -4.48
CA GLN A 165 -15.40 14.34 -3.99
C GLN A 165 -14.34 14.06 -5.04
N HIS A 166 -14.71 13.98 -6.32
CA HIS A 166 -13.79 13.86 -7.44
C HIS A 166 -12.85 15.07 -7.60
N ARG A 167 -13.11 16.20 -6.92
CA ARG A 167 -12.25 17.40 -6.93
C ARG A 167 -11.39 17.49 -5.68
N TYR A 168 -11.92 17.14 -4.50
CA TYR A 168 -11.20 17.32 -3.24
C TYR A 168 -10.52 16.04 -2.73
N TRP A 169 -10.70 14.89 -3.40
CA TRP A 169 -10.05 13.66 -2.98
C TRP A 169 -8.51 13.77 -2.82
N PRO A 170 -7.76 14.61 -3.59
CA PRO A 170 -6.32 14.75 -3.36
C PRO A 170 -5.99 15.27 -1.96
N LEU A 171 -6.83 16.12 -1.38
CA LEU A 171 -6.66 16.60 -0.01
C LEU A 171 -6.83 15.46 1.01
N VAL A 172 -7.81 14.58 0.77
CA VAL A 172 -8.04 13.40 1.61
C VAL A 172 -6.88 12.41 1.46
N ALA A 173 -6.43 12.16 0.22
CA ALA A 173 -5.28 11.32 -0.08
C ALA A 173 -4.00 11.80 0.60
N ALA A 174 -3.78 13.11 0.63
CA ALA A 174 -2.62 13.71 1.30
C ALA A 174 -2.59 13.41 2.82
N LEU A 175 -3.73 13.18 3.45
CA LEU A 175 -3.82 12.88 4.88
C LEU A 175 -3.55 11.41 5.23
N THR A 176 -3.35 10.51 4.25
CA THR A 176 -3.26 9.06 4.49
C THR A 176 -2.11 8.70 5.45
N PHE A 177 -0.87 9.14 5.20
CA PHE A 177 0.26 8.81 6.07
C PHE A 177 0.12 9.40 7.48
N PRO A 178 -0.18 10.71 7.67
CA PRO A 178 -0.48 11.24 8.99
C PRO A 178 -1.58 10.48 9.71
N TRP A 179 -2.65 10.12 8.99
CA TRP A 179 -3.78 9.37 9.55
C TRP A 179 -3.37 7.97 10.02
N TYR A 180 -2.61 7.23 9.19
CA TYR A 180 -2.11 5.91 9.58
C TYR A 180 -1.16 5.99 10.77
N ILE A 181 -0.16 6.85 10.73
CA ILE A 181 0.87 6.94 11.76
C ILE A 181 0.28 7.43 13.10
N TRP A 182 -0.58 8.45 13.07
CA TRP A 182 -0.99 9.14 14.29
C TRP A 182 -2.39 8.76 14.80
N VAL A 183 -3.17 8.01 14.03
CA VAL A 183 -4.53 7.61 14.45
C VAL A 183 -4.72 6.10 14.30
N VAL A 184 -4.59 5.58 13.08
CA VAL A 184 -4.97 4.19 12.79
C VAL A 184 -4.15 3.18 13.56
N ASP A 185 -2.82 3.34 13.58
CA ASP A 185 -1.93 2.44 14.33
C ASP A 185 -2.28 2.39 15.83
N TRP A 186 -2.68 3.53 16.42
CA TRP A 186 -3.11 3.61 17.81
C TRP A 186 -4.43 2.89 18.05
N LEU A 187 -5.42 3.05 17.16
CA LEU A 187 -6.69 2.36 17.22
C LEU A 187 -6.50 0.84 17.08
N ASP A 188 -5.59 0.41 16.20
CA ASP A 188 -5.24 -0.98 16.02
C ASP A 188 -4.61 -1.58 17.28
N ARG A 189 -3.60 -0.92 17.83
CA ARG A 189 -2.94 -1.37 19.06
C ARG A 189 -3.86 -1.38 20.27
N ALA A 190 -4.74 -0.39 20.38
CA ALA A 190 -5.72 -0.30 21.46
C ALA A 190 -6.86 -1.33 21.37
N GLY A 191 -6.95 -2.12 20.29
CA GLY A 191 -7.98 -3.15 20.14
C GLY A 191 -9.34 -2.63 19.66
N VAL A 192 -9.36 -1.40 19.12
CA VAL A 192 -10.58 -0.82 18.54
C VAL A 192 -10.96 -1.50 17.23
N THR A 193 -9.96 -2.03 16.53
CA THR A 193 -10.14 -2.75 15.26
C THR A 193 -9.82 -4.25 15.42
N PRO A 194 -10.24 -5.10 14.47
CA PRO A 194 -9.94 -6.53 14.51
C PRO A 194 -8.46 -6.86 14.30
N VAL A 195 -7.63 -5.90 13.90
CA VAL A 195 -6.18 -6.06 13.65
C VAL A 195 -5.46 -6.61 14.86
N THR A 196 -5.77 -6.11 16.05
CA THR A 196 -5.12 -6.51 17.32
C THR A 196 -5.11 -8.02 17.53
N ARG A 197 -6.18 -8.71 17.13
CA ARG A 197 -6.33 -10.18 17.31
C ARG A 197 -5.33 -10.99 16.50
N HIS A 198 -4.71 -10.37 15.48
CA HIS A 198 -3.82 -11.01 14.51
C HIS A 198 -2.37 -10.53 14.58
N LEU A 199 -2.04 -9.60 15.49
CA LEU A 199 -0.69 -9.08 15.65
C LEU A 199 0.29 -10.17 16.08
N ALA A 200 1.50 -10.15 15.52
CA ALA A 200 2.58 -11.06 15.88
C ALA A 200 3.17 -10.72 17.25
N LEU A 201 3.41 -9.42 17.51
CA LEU A 201 3.83 -8.91 18.82
C LEU A 201 2.64 -8.31 19.57
N ARG A 202 2.35 -8.87 20.77
CA ARG A 202 1.23 -8.47 21.61
C ARG A 202 1.71 -8.12 23.03
N GLY A 203 0.79 -7.63 23.85
CA GLY A 203 1.08 -7.28 25.26
C GLY A 203 2.21 -6.29 25.38
N PHE A 204 3.00 -6.38 26.44
CA PHE A 204 4.10 -5.45 26.73
C PHE A 204 5.15 -5.37 25.63
N ALA A 205 5.52 -6.49 25.00
CA ALA A 205 6.50 -6.49 23.92
C ALA A 205 5.97 -5.76 22.68
N GLY A 206 4.69 -5.95 22.34
CA GLY A 206 4.05 -5.23 21.23
C GLY A 206 3.95 -3.74 21.47
N TRP A 207 3.50 -3.33 22.66
CA TRP A 207 3.42 -1.93 23.03
C TRP A 207 4.80 -1.26 23.16
N GLY A 208 5.77 -1.97 23.73
CA GLY A 208 7.15 -1.46 23.84
C GLY A 208 7.78 -1.18 22.49
N TYR A 209 7.66 -2.13 21.54
CA TYR A 209 8.12 -1.92 20.16
C TYR A 209 7.39 -0.74 19.48
N PHE A 210 6.06 -0.70 19.59
CA PHE A 210 5.22 0.36 19.03
C PHE A 210 5.61 1.75 19.52
N LEU A 211 5.67 1.91 20.85
CA LEU A 211 6.02 3.20 21.46
C LEU A 211 7.46 3.61 21.12
N ALA A 212 8.41 2.67 21.15
CA ALA A 212 9.78 2.93 20.76
C ALA A 212 9.86 3.42 19.30
N GLY A 213 9.09 2.82 18.38
CA GLY A 213 9.00 3.27 16.98
C GLY A 213 8.43 4.69 16.85
N LYS A 214 7.33 5.01 17.56
CA LYS A 214 6.75 6.36 17.57
C LYS A 214 7.70 7.39 18.16
N LEU A 215 8.37 7.07 19.25
CA LEU A 215 9.37 7.96 19.88
C LEU A 215 10.58 8.19 18.97
N ALA A 216 11.10 7.13 18.32
CA ALA A 216 12.18 7.24 17.36
C ALA A 216 11.80 8.12 16.17
N HIS A 217 10.58 7.92 15.63
CA HIS A 217 10.07 8.79 14.56
C HIS A 217 9.98 10.26 14.97
N CYS A 218 9.42 10.55 16.15
CA CYS A 218 9.40 11.91 16.70
C CYS A 218 10.82 12.47 16.87
N ALA A 219 11.71 11.67 17.43
CA ALA A 219 13.10 12.08 17.67
C ALA A 219 13.80 12.42 16.34
N LEU A 220 13.72 11.54 15.34
CA LEU A 220 14.39 11.73 14.06
C LEU A 220 13.76 12.84 13.22
N CYS A 221 12.44 12.93 13.18
CA CYS A 221 11.75 13.85 12.27
C CYS A 221 11.53 15.26 12.88
N LEU A 222 11.49 15.39 14.20
CA LEU A 222 11.14 16.66 14.86
C LEU A 222 12.24 17.12 15.81
N ILE A 223 12.61 16.28 16.79
CA ILE A 223 13.46 16.73 17.91
C ILE A 223 14.91 16.94 17.46
N LEU A 224 15.52 15.98 16.76
CA LEU A 224 16.91 16.14 16.30
C LEU A 224 17.06 17.32 15.32
N PRO A 225 16.20 17.51 14.30
CA PRO A 225 16.25 18.71 13.48
C PRO A 225 16.10 20.00 14.29
N TRP A 226 15.23 20.02 15.31
CA TRP A 226 15.07 21.20 16.18
C TRP A 226 16.32 21.50 17.04
N LEU A 227 17.00 20.46 17.51
CA LEU A 227 18.21 20.63 18.34
C LEU A 227 19.48 20.95 17.50
N MET A 228 19.51 20.49 16.24
CA MET A 228 20.70 20.52 15.39
C MET A 228 20.70 21.69 14.38
N THR A 229 19.56 22.34 14.17
CA THR A 229 19.43 23.47 13.24
C THR A 229 18.99 24.73 13.97
N GLU A 230 19.11 25.88 13.31
CA GLU A 230 18.66 27.17 13.86
C GLU A 230 17.16 27.44 13.66
N PHE A 231 16.42 26.48 13.05
CA PHE A 231 15.02 26.67 12.77
C PHE A 231 14.15 26.49 14.02
N GLY A 232 13.16 27.35 14.17
CA GLY A 232 12.14 27.22 15.22
C GLY A 232 11.31 25.94 15.07
N PHE A 233 10.85 25.38 16.18
CA PHE A 233 10.08 24.13 16.20
C PHE A 233 8.87 24.15 15.27
N MET A 234 8.18 25.30 15.14
CA MET A 234 7.02 25.42 14.24
C MET A 234 7.41 25.25 12.77
N THR A 235 8.55 25.78 12.33
CA THR A 235 9.08 25.60 10.97
C THR A 235 9.33 24.12 10.68
N ILE A 236 9.94 23.41 11.63
CA ILE A 236 10.23 21.98 11.51
C ILE A 236 8.94 21.17 11.47
N LEU A 237 7.98 21.47 12.35
CA LEU A 237 6.69 20.80 12.38
C LEU A 237 5.91 21.00 11.07
N LEU A 238 5.86 22.20 10.53
CA LEU A 238 5.20 22.49 9.26
C LEU A 238 5.89 21.81 8.09
N THR A 239 7.24 21.77 8.07
CA THR A 239 8.01 21.03 7.07
C THR A 239 7.72 19.53 7.14
N TYR A 240 7.69 18.96 8.35
CA TYR A 240 7.31 17.56 8.58
C TYR A 240 5.91 17.27 8.05
N LEU A 241 4.91 18.07 8.42
CA LEU A 241 3.53 17.88 7.98
C LEU A 241 3.42 17.99 6.45
N LEU A 242 4.03 19.01 5.85
CA LEU A 242 4.04 19.19 4.39
C LEU A 242 4.67 17.98 3.69
N SER A 243 5.79 17.47 4.20
CA SER A 243 6.46 16.33 3.62
C SER A 243 5.63 15.04 3.70
N GLN A 244 4.94 14.81 4.83
CA GLN A 244 4.00 13.72 5.00
C GLN A 244 2.81 13.82 4.03
N LEU A 245 2.24 15.02 3.88
CA LEU A 245 1.12 15.28 2.97
C LEU A 245 1.50 15.02 1.50
N LEU A 246 2.68 15.51 1.07
CA LEU A 246 3.14 15.32 -0.31
C LEU A 246 3.50 13.86 -0.61
N ALA A 247 4.24 13.19 0.29
CA ALA A 247 4.57 11.78 0.14
C ALA A 247 3.30 10.91 0.10
N SER A 248 2.33 11.21 0.96
CA SER A 248 1.03 10.56 0.99
C SER A 248 0.25 10.72 -0.31
N LEU A 249 0.15 11.97 -0.80
CA LEU A 249 -0.53 12.27 -2.06
C LEU A 249 0.10 11.52 -3.24
N ILE A 250 1.43 11.55 -3.37
CA ILE A 250 2.16 10.83 -4.43
C ILE A 250 1.87 9.32 -4.33
N PHE A 251 2.02 8.74 -3.15
CA PHE A 251 1.76 7.30 -2.94
C PHE A 251 0.34 6.90 -3.31
N VAL A 252 -0.67 7.63 -2.81
CA VAL A 252 -2.07 7.31 -3.07
C VAL A 252 -2.43 7.52 -4.54
N MET A 253 -1.91 8.55 -5.21
CA MET A 253 -2.11 8.73 -6.65
C MET A 253 -1.59 7.58 -7.50
N LEU A 254 -0.51 6.92 -7.06
CA LEU A 254 0.10 5.81 -7.79
C LEU A 254 -0.63 4.47 -7.59
N ILE A 255 -1.36 4.31 -6.47
CA ILE A 255 -1.91 3.00 -6.10
C ILE A 255 -3.43 2.94 -6.11
N ILE A 256 -4.13 3.96 -5.64
CA ILE A 256 -5.58 3.83 -5.36
C ILE A 256 -6.42 3.60 -6.61
N GLY A 257 -6.02 4.17 -7.75
CA GLY A 257 -6.69 3.94 -9.03
C GLY A 257 -6.69 2.48 -9.47
N THR A 258 -5.73 1.69 -9.00
CA THR A 258 -5.65 0.26 -9.30
C THR A 258 -6.83 -0.55 -8.75
N HIS A 259 -7.52 -0.04 -7.73
CA HIS A 259 -8.72 -0.65 -7.14
C HIS A 259 -10.02 0.03 -7.56
N TRP A 260 -9.96 1.29 -8.01
CA TRP A 260 -11.16 2.07 -8.32
C TRP A 260 -11.49 2.15 -9.80
N ALA A 261 -10.57 1.80 -10.70
CA ALA A 261 -10.72 2.03 -12.13
C ALA A 261 -12.00 1.42 -12.73
N LYS A 262 -12.42 0.22 -12.32
CA LYS A 262 -13.72 -0.36 -12.73
C LYS A 262 -14.84 -0.13 -11.71
N GLY A 263 -14.52 0.32 -10.51
CA GLY A 263 -15.50 0.54 -9.46
C GLY A 263 -16.21 -0.74 -9.01
N HIS A 264 -15.53 -1.85 -9.09
CA HIS A 264 -16.10 -3.13 -8.66
C HIS A 264 -15.96 -3.28 -7.15
N THR A 265 -17.06 -3.04 -6.45
CA THR A 265 -17.20 -3.23 -5.01
C THR A 265 -18.32 -4.22 -4.74
N GLN A 266 -18.24 -4.98 -3.66
CA GLN A 266 -19.23 -6.00 -3.32
C GLN A 266 -19.66 -5.91 -1.87
N LEU A 267 -20.93 -6.24 -1.60
CA LEU A 267 -21.38 -6.55 -0.24
C LEU A 267 -20.92 -7.97 0.14
N PRO A 268 -20.65 -8.19 1.43
CA PRO A 268 -20.42 -9.54 1.91
C PRO A 268 -21.68 -10.40 1.68
N PRO A 269 -21.56 -11.59 1.09
CA PRO A 269 -22.71 -12.45 0.82
C PRO A 269 -23.35 -12.92 2.12
N GLU A 270 -24.68 -13.00 2.15
CA GLU A 270 -25.45 -13.39 3.34
C GLU A 270 -25.03 -14.76 3.89
N GLU A 271 -24.79 -15.73 3.00
CA GLU A 271 -24.35 -17.08 3.34
C GLU A 271 -22.84 -17.19 3.64
N GLY A 272 -22.08 -16.11 3.57
CA GLY A 272 -20.63 -16.10 3.77
C GLY A 272 -19.83 -16.76 2.66
N LYS A 273 -20.43 -17.09 1.51
CA LYS A 273 -19.77 -17.72 0.35
C LYS A 273 -19.86 -16.81 -0.87
N MET A 274 -18.70 -16.39 -1.39
CA MET A 274 -18.62 -15.54 -2.59
C MET A 274 -19.16 -16.28 -3.82
N ALA A 275 -19.70 -15.53 -4.77
CA ALA A 275 -20.23 -16.09 -6.02
C ALA A 275 -19.13 -16.57 -6.98
N VAL A 276 -17.94 -15.96 -6.92
CA VAL A 276 -16.81 -16.25 -7.81
C VAL A 276 -15.57 -16.64 -7.04
N GLY A 277 -14.66 -17.38 -7.67
CA GLY A 277 -13.38 -17.74 -7.09
C GLY A 277 -12.47 -16.52 -6.88
N ARG A 278 -11.40 -16.71 -6.09
CA ARG A 278 -10.46 -15.65 -5.73
C ARG A 278 -9.74 -15.04 -6.95
N LEU A 279 -9.36 -15.86 -7.93
CA LEU A 279 -8.72 -15.36 -9.17
C LEU A 279 -9.67 -14.43 -9.92
N ALA A 280 -10.90 -14.87 -10.21
CA ALA A 280 -11.88 -14.05 -10.90
C ALA A 280 -12.20 -12.74 -10.14
N HIS A 281 -12.29 -12.80 -8.81
CA HIS A 281 -12.46 -11.63 -7.97
C HIS A 281 -11.28 -10.66 -8.10
N THR A 282 -10.04 -11.15 -8.08
CA THR A 282 -8.84 -10.33 -8.25
C THR A 282 -8.84 -9.61 -9.61
N PHE A 283 -9.14 -10.32 -10.71
CA PHE A 283 -9.27 -9.70 -12.04
C PHE A 283 -10.37 -8.62 -12.10
N ALA A 284 -11.42 -8.76 -11.31
CA ALA A 284 -12.50 -7.78 -11.27
C ALA A 284 -12.18 -6.53 -10.42
N THR A 285 -11.27 -6.63 -9.44
CA THR A 285 -11.05 -5.61 -8.42
C THR A 285 -9.70 -4.91 -8.50
N THR A 286 -8.77 -5.37 -9.35
CA THR A 286 -7.41 -4.83 -9.44
C THR A 286 -6.94 -4.65 -10.88
N PHE A 287 -5.96 -3.76 -11.08
CA PHE A 287 -5.38 -3.45 -12.39
C PHE A 287 -3.87 -3.31 -12.32
N ASP A 288 -3.24 -3.59 -13.46
CA ASP A 288 -1.85 -3.21 -13.75
C ASP A 288 -1.82 -1.94 -14.58
N TRP A 289 -0.81 -1.09 -14.40
CA TRP A 289 -0.55 0.07 -15.23
C TRP A 289 0.94 0.26 -15.50
N THR A 290 1.27 0.97 -16.60
CA THR A 290 2.66 1.24 -16.98
C THR A 290 3.01 2.70 -16.76
N PRO A 291 4.15 3.00 -16.09
CA PRO A 291 4.69 4.34 -16.01
C PRO A 291 5.33 4.78 -17.34
N GLN A 292 5.34 6.09 -17.57
CA GLN A 292 6.11 6.70 -18.66
C GLN A 292 7.09 7.71 -18.06
N PRO A 293 8.38 7.55 -18.29
CA PRO A 293 9.07 6.47 -19.00
C PRO A 293 9.08 5.13 -18.22
N ALA A 294 9.19 4.01 -18.93
CA ALA A 294 9.03 2.67 -18.36
C ALA A 294 10.04 2.33 -17.24
N TRP A 295 11.25 2.91 -17.24
CA TRP A 295 12.28 2.70 -16.22
C TRP A 295 11.84 3.15 -14.81
N LEU A 296 10.88 4.07 -14.70
CA LEU A 296 10.31 4.47 -13.41
C LEU A 296 9.69 3.27 -12.67
N GLY A 297 9.16 2.27 -13.40
CA GLY A 297 8.60 1.05 -12.81
C GLY A 297 9.56 0.31 -11.89
N TYR A 298 10.88 0.40 -12.15
CA TYR A 298 11.90 -0.20 -11.30
C TYR A 298 11.90 0.38 -9.86
N TRP A 299 11.61 1.67 -9.72
CA TRP A 299 11.60 2.37 -8.43
C TRP A 299 10.27 2.29 -7.68
N LEU A 300 9.19 1.95 -8.38
CA LEU A 300 7.85 1.90 -7.80
C LEU A 300 7.57 0.64 -6.92
N GLY A 301 8.55 -0.25 -6.73
CA GLY A 301 8.37 -1.44 -5.87
C GLY A 301 7.24 -2.37 -6.31
N GLY A 302 6.86 -2.33 -7.61
CA GLY A 302 5.81 -3.16 -8.17
C GLY A 302 4.38 -2.69 -7.90
N ILE A 303 4.16 -1.56 -7.20
CA ILE A 303 2.81 -1.03 -6.93
C ILE A 303 2.02 -0.70 -8.20
N ASN A 304 2.72 -0.47 -9.32
CA ASN A 304 2.09 -0.25 -10.63
C ASN A 304 1.58 -1.55 -11.27
N LEU A 305 2.15 -2.72 -10.93
CA LEU A 305 1.68 -4.02 -11.38
C LEU A 305 0.85 -4.68 -10.28
N HIS A 306 -0.27 -4.05 -9.96
CA HIS A 306 -1.02 -4.33 -8.74
C HIS A 306 -1.91 -5.56 -8.83
N LEU A 307 -2.50 -5.84 -9.99
CA LEU A 307 -3.18 -7.12 -10.27
C LEU A 307 -2.17 -8.27 -10.18
N THR A 308 -1.00 -8.08 -10.80
CA THR A 308 0.10 -9.06 -10.72
C THR A 308 0.51 -9.29 -9.28
N HIS A 309 0.63 -8.23 -8.47
CA HIS A 309 0.92 -8.31 -7.04
C HIS A 309 -0.15 -9.10 -6.27
N HIS A 310 -1.44 -8.83 -6.47
CA HIS A 310 -2.53 -9.56 -5.81
C HIS A 310 -2.58 -11.06 -6.19
N LEU A 311 -2.17 -11.43 -7.39
CA LEU A 311 -2.07 -12.83 -7.81
C LEU A 311 -0.81 -13.52 -7.26
N PHE A 312 0.31 -12.78 -7.14
CA PHE A 312 1.60 -13.32 -6.73
C PHE A 312 2.22 -12.55 -5.53
N PRO A 313 1.50 -12.34 -4.42
CA PRO A 313 1.95 -11.50 -3.33
C PRO A 313 3.21 -12.03 -2.62
N HIS A 314 3.51 -13.34 -2.72
CA HIS A 314 4.71 -13.97 -2.15
C HIS A 314 5.92 -14.00 -3.10
N TRP A 315 5.87 -13.23 -4.18
CA TRP A 315 6.98 -13.04 -5.11
C TRP A 315 7.52 -11.63 -4.97
N HIS A 316 8.84 -11.50 -4.97
CA HIS A 316 9.49 -10.18 -4.97
C HIS A 316 9.12 -9.42 -6.25
N HIS A 317 8.83 -8.12 -6.13
CA HIS A 317 8.36 -7.28 -7.23
C HIS A 317 9.26 -7.24 -8.47
N ARG A 318 10.54 -7.64 -8.37
CA ARG A 318 11.45 -7.74 -9.52
C ARG A 318 10.94 -8.70 -10.61
N HIS A 319 10.08 -9.65 -10.23
CA HIS A 319 9.47 -10.61 -11.15
C HIS A 319 8.17 -10.11 -11.79
N TYR A 320 7.54 -9.09 -11.25
CA TYR A 320 6.22 -8.65 -11.70
C TYR A 320 6.16 -8.29 -13.18
N PRO A 321 7.19 -7.66 -13.83
CA PRO A 321 7.16 -7.41 -15.27
C PRO A 321 7.11 -8.69 -16.13
N ALA A 322 7.69 -9.79 -15.65
CA ALA A 322 7.61 -11.09 -16.34
C ALA A 322 6.29 -11.79 -16.04
N LEU A 323 5.85 -11.78 -14.78
CA LEU A 323 4.59 -12.37 -14.36
C LEU A 323 3.39 -11.67 -15.01
N SER A 324 3.39 -10.34 -15.12
CA SER A 324 2.36 -9.56 -15.83
C SER A 324 2.19 -10.02 -17.28
N ARG A 325 3.29 -10.31 -18.00
CA ARG A 325 3.23 -10.86 -19.37
C ARG A 325 2.64 -12.28 -19.40
N ILE A 326 3.00 -13.12 -18.44
CA ILE A 326 2.42 -14.47 -18.31
C ILE A 326 0.92 -14.38 -18.04
N ILE A 327 0.51 -13.51 -17.11
CA ILE A 327 -0.91 -13.27 -16.80
C ILE A 327 -1.66 -12.78 -18.05
N ALA A 328 -1.11 -11.81 -18.78
CA ALA A 328 -1.72 -11.28 -20.00
C ALA A 328 -1.94 -12.37 -21.07
N GLN A 329 -0.95 -13.25 -21.25
CA GLN A 329 -1.05 -14.36 -22.18
C GLN A 329 -2.15 -15.35 -21.76
N ILE A 330 -2.18 -15.76 -20.50
CA ILE A 330 -3.19 -16.68 -19.97
C ILE A 330 -4.58 -16.05 -20.03
N ALA A 331 -4.70 -14.77 -19.65
CA ALA A 331 -5.96 -14.06 -19.72
C ALA A 331 -6.53 -14.01 -21.14
N SER A 332 -5.69 -13.75 -22.13
CA SER A 332 -6.08 -13.78 -23.55
C SER A 332 -6.57 -15.17 -24.01
N GLN A 333 -5.93 -16.25 -23.53
CA GLN A 333 -6.32 -17.64 -23.87
C GLN A 333 -7.61 -18.07 -23.20
N GLN A 334 -7.88 -17.57 -21.98
CA GLN A 334 -9.01 -17.97 -21.14
C GLN A 334 -10.18 -16.97 -21.18
N GLY A 335 -10.08 -15.90 -21.98
CA GLY A 335 -11.12 -14.87 -22.07
C GLY A 335 -11.30 -14.05 -20.79
N LEU A 336 -10.24 -13.93 -19.96
CA LEU A 336 -10.26 -13.10 -18.76
C LEU A 336 -9.97 -11.64 -19.12
N ASP A 337 -10.64 -10.72 -18.42
CA ASP A 337 -10.49 -9.27 -18.64
C ASP A 337 -9.22 -8.74 -17.93
N TYR A 338 -8.08 -8.95 -18.56
CA TYR A 338 -6.81 -8.32 -18.15
C TYR A 338 -6.57 -7.05 -18.93
N GLN A 339 -6.28 -5.96 -18.22
CA GLN A 339 -5.96 -4.68 -18.84
C GLN A 339 -4.70 -4.09 -18.22
N LEU A 340 -3.78 -3.67 -19.10
CA LEU A 340 -2.61 -2.91 -18.74
C LEU A 340 -2.87 -1.44 -19.11
N LEU A 341 -3.14 -0.61 -18.10
CA LEU A 341 -3.53 0.78 -18.28
C LEU A 341 -2.31 1.71 -18.40
N THR A 342 -2.49 2.89 -18.99
CA THR A 342 -1.56 4.00 -18.77
C THR A 342 -1.89 4.70 -17.45
N LEU A 343 -0.95 5.44 -16.87
CA LEU A 343 -1.22 6.26 -15.68
C LEU A 343 -2.35 7.26 -15.93
N ALA A 344 -2.40 7.86 -17.12
CA ALA A 344 -3.46 8.80 -17.51
C ALA A 344 -4.84 8.14 -17.56
N ASP A 345 -4.93 6.93 -18.10
CA ASP A 345 -6.18 6.16 -18.12
C ASP A 345 -6.61 5.75 -16.71
N LEU A 346 -5.66 5.32 -15.88
CA LEU A 346 -5.92 4.97 -14.50
C LEU A 346 -6.53 6.15 -13.73
N LEU A 347 -5.89 7.33 -13.81
CA LEU A 347 -6.38 8.54 -13.14
C LEU A 347 -7.73 9.01 -13.70
N ARG A 348 -7.95 8.90 -15.03
CA ARG A 348 -9.23 9.22 -15.65
C ARG A 348 -10.35 8.32 -15.13
N LEU A 349 -10.12 7.00 -15.09
CA LEU A 349 -11.10 6.03 -14.60
C LEU A 349 -11.39 6.21 -13.10
N GLN A 350 -10.35 6.50 -12.31
CA GLN A 350 -10.50 6.87 -10.89
C GLN A 350 -11.38 8.12 -10.71
N GLN A 351 -11.16 9.16 -11.51
CA GLN A 351 -12.00 10.37 -11.46
C GLN A 351 -13.45 10.07 -11.82
N GLN A 352 -13.70 9.23 -12.82
CA GLN A 352 -15.04 8.80 -13.19
C GLN A 352 -15.70 8.00 -12.07
N PHE A 353 -14.95 7.10 -11.42
CA PHE A 353 -15.42 6.34 -10.27
C PHE A 353 -15.85 7.26 -9.12
N LEU A 354 -14.98 8.20 -8.72
CA LEU A 354 -15.27 9.13 -7.65
C LEU A 354 -16.46 10.04 -7.95
N ARG A 355 -16.63 10.43 -9.22
CA ARG A 355 -17.80 11.20 -9.66
C ARG A 355 -19.08 10.38 -9.48
N ARG A 356 -19.11 9.12 -9.98
CA ARG A 356 -20.28 8.23 -9.84
C ARG A 356 -20.62 7.96 -8.37
N MET A 357 -19.63 7.67 -7.53
CA MET A 357 -19.85 7.44 -6.10
C MET A 357 -20.33 8.70 -5.37
N GLY A 358 -19.98 9.90 -5.88
CA GLY A 358 -20.44 11.18 -5.35
C GLY A 358 -21.88 11.55 -5.73
N GLU A 359 -22.49 10.89 -6.69
CA GLU A 359 -23.89 11.13 -7.07
C GLU A 359 -24.84 10.67 -5.96
N LYS A 360 -25.96 11.43 -5.80
CA LYS A 360 -26.99 11.06 -4.85
C LYS A 360 -27.56 9.69 -5.25
N PRO A 361 -27.65 8.71 -4.33
CA PRO A 361 -28.34 7.46 -4.61
C PRO A 361 -29.75 7.73 -5.12
N ILE A 362 -30.18 6.98 -6.13
CA ILE A 362 -31.57 6.94 -6.56
C ILE A 362 -32.25 5.97 -5.57
N ASP A 363 -33.26 6.48 -4.86
CA ASP A 363 -34.08 5.74 -3.88
C ASP A 363 -34.83 4.61 -4.58
#